data_f3913117e2c4322674540662ec62300e
#
_entry.id   f3913117e2c4322674540662ec62300e
#
_cell.length_a   1.000
_cell.length_b   1.000
_cell.length_c   1.000
_cell.angle_alpha   90.00
_cell.angle_beta   90.00
_cell.angle_gamma   90.00
#
_symmetry.space_group_name_H-M   'P 1'
#
loop_
_entity.id
_entity.type
_entity.pdbx_description
1 polymer ?
#
loop_
_entity_poly.entity_id
_entity_poly.type
_entity_poly.pdbx_seq_one_letter_code
_entity_poly.pdbx_strand_id
1 'polypeptide(L)'
;CEQLTPPVRPEIAVLPFESGQVLVAEIQEMEPRDKPCYVSDRGLYKGSYIRTGESERRLTPYEVDRIVENKGQPSWDREPVTEASLGDLDETLLSRYTEKQQAAREKTFADGVPTALHRLQVLREDKPTLASLLTMGDYPQQFYPRLAVTFALYPGTGKGDVAEGFRLLDSARITGPIPEMVEEGVRLVEKNMRTAGLIEGVFRKDVPDYPPVAIREALVNALMHRDYSPSALGTPVQIDMYVDRLQISNPGGLFGGVTADNLGQPGVSTSRNQLLSTFLEDMQYSGGGTVAENRGTGIAVMRSATADALMPPPEFSNTLTHFTVTFHKRKVAATETHETAYEQVSRLLQERVSWSTTELKEATGLSRTAVQKSLNQLLREGAAEVTEPLRSPRQRYRKTR
;
A
#
# COMPACT_ATOMS: atom_id res chain seq x y z
N CYS A 1 -8.92 36.86 15.01
CA CYS A 1 -10.06 35.94 14.95
C CYS A 1 -10.40 35.35 16.30
N GLU A 2 -11.05 36.16 17.13
CA GLU A 2 -11.45 35.77 18.52
C GLU A 2 -12.56 34.69 18.54
N GLN A 3 -13.22 34.48 17.43
CA GLN A 3 -14.26 33.42 17.30
C GLN A 3 -13.69 32.00 17.12
N LEU A 4 -12.36 31.85 17.09
CA LEU A 4 -11.68 30.57 16.95
C LEU A 4 -10.97 30.16 18.22
N THR A 5 -10.98 28.88 18.53
CA THR A 5 -10.26 28.26 19.64
C THR A 5 -9.32 27.19 19.10
N PRO A 6 -7.99 27.29 19.35
CA PRO A 6 -7.30 28.49 19.83
C PRO A 6 -7.40 29.67 18.84
N PRO A 7 -7.18 30.91 19.31
CA PRO A 7 -7.29 32.09 18.46
C PRO A 7 -6.21 32.09 17.38
N VAL A 8 -6.61 32.42 16.15
CA VAL A 8 -5.70 32.49 14.99
C VAL A 8 -5.36 33.95 14.71
N ARG A 9 -4.08 34.24 14.47
CA ARG A 9 -3.58 35.55 14.09
C ARG A 9 -2.94 35.47 12.70
N PRO A 10 -3.70 35.82 11.62
CA PRO A 10 -3.12 35.86 10.28
C PRO A 10 -2.17 37.03 10.12
N GLU A 11 -1.11 36.86 9.35
CA GLU A 11 -0.34 37.96 8.78
C GLU A 11 -1.09 38.49 7.56
N ILE A 12 -1.39 39.78 7.55
CA ILE A 12 -2.22 40.40 6.52
C ILE A 12 -1.35 41.35 5.69
N ALA A 13 -1.31 41.15 4.37
CA ALA A 13 -0.64 42.00 3.42
C ALA A 13 -1.60 42.41 2.28
N VAL A 14 -1.45 43.63 1.78
CA VAL A 14 -2.11 44.08 0.56
C VAL A 14 -1.08 44.09 -0.54
N LEU A 15 -1.30 43.28 -1.56
CA LEU A 15 -0.36 43.08 -2.66
C LEU A 15 -0.99 43.55 -3.99
N PRO A 16 -0.20 44.17 -4.89
CA PRO A 16 -0.67 44.48 -6.23
C PRO A 16 -0.89 43.20 -7.02
N PHE A 17 -2.01 43.14 -7.75
CA PHE A 17 -2.32 42.02 -8.62
C PHE A 17 -3.04 42.54 -9.87
N GLU A 18 -2.45 42.36 -11.06
CA GLU A 18 -2.93 42.93 -12.33
C GLU A 18 -3.22 44.44 -12.22
N SER A 19 -4.48 44.86 -12.43
CA SER A 19 -4.90 46.26 -12.36
C SER A 19 -5.49 46.64 -10.99
N GLY A 20 -5.43 45.78 -9.99
CA GLY A 20 -6.04 45.95 -8.66
C GLY A 20 -5.11 45.64 -7.51
N GLN A 21 -5.70 45.47 -6.34
CA GLN A 21 -5.03 45.04 -5.13
C GLN A 21 -5.76 43.83 -4.55
N VAL A 22 -5.01 42.89 -4.01
CA VAL A 22 -5.55 41.72 -3.29
C VAL A 22 -5.10 41.76 -1.84
N LEU A 23 -6.01 41.39 -0.94
CA LEU A 23 -5.72 41.13 0.47
C LEU A 23 -5.27 39.69 0.62
N VAL A 24 -4.03 39.49 1.08
CA VAL A 24 -3.48 38.17 1.39
C VAL A 24 -3.45 38.01 2.89
N ALA A 25 -4.05 36.94 3.39
CA ALA A 25 -3.98 36.53 4.80
C ALA A 25 -3.20 35.23 4.88
N GLU A 26 -2.02 35.26 5.45
CA GLU A 26 -1.19 34.08 5.68
C GLU A 26 -1.43 33.56 7.10
N ILE A 27 -1.75 32.29 7.23
CA ILE A 27 -1.98 31.61 8.50
C ILE A 27 -0.96 30.49 8.62
N GLN A 28 -0.08 30.58 9.60
CA GLN A 28 0.88 29.52 9.88
C GLN A 28 0.16 28.27 10.38
N GLU A 29 0.68 27.09 10.01
CA GLU A 29 0.15 25.83 10.49
C GLU A 29 0.30 25.73 12.01
N MET A 30 -0.77 25.33 12.69
CA MET A 30 -0.74 25.12 14.15
C MET A 30 0.07 23.89 14.51
N GLU A 31 0.73 23.97 15.66
CA GLU A 31 1.37 22.82 16.29
C GLU A 31 0.33 21.69 16.53
N PRO A 32 0.72 20.41 16.40
CA PRO A 32 -0.19 19.28 16.65
C PRO A 32 -0.95 19.36 17.97
N ARG A 33 -0.29 19.83 19.03
CA ARG A 33 -0.88 20.01 20.38
C ARG A 33 -2.01 21.04 20.43
N ASP A 34 -2.03 21.98 19.52
CA ASP A 34 -3.01 23.08 19.47
C ASP A 34 -4.18 22.77 18.53
N LYS A 35 -4.07 21.71 17.72
CA LYS A 35 -5.15 21.25 16.81
C LYS A 35 -6.23 20.46 17.58
N PRO A 36 -7.48 20.42 17.07
CA PRO A 36 -7.99 21.19 15.96
C PRO A 36 -8.33 22.63 16.38
N CYS A 37 -8.22 23.55 15.39
CA CYS A 37 -8.83 24.86 15.52
C CYS A 37 -10.32 24.74 15.19
N TYR A 38 -11.18 25.32 16.04
CA TYR A 38 -12.64 25.23 15.87
C TYR A 38 -13.35 26.55 16.16
N VAL A 39 -14.55 26.69 15.63
CA VAL A 39 -15.44 27.86 15.90
C VAL A 39 -15.94 27.75 17.33
N SER A 40 -15.58 28.73 18.19
CA SER A 40 -15.80 28.69 19.66
C SER A 40 -17.27 28.47 20.02
N ASP A 41 -18.18 29.20 19.40
CA ASP A 41 -19.64 29.12 19.68
C ASP A 41 -20.25 27.78 19.30
N ARG A 42 -19.62 27.02 18.41
CA ARG A 42 -20.08 25.71 17.95
C ARG A 42 -19.47 24.55 18.73
N GLY A 43 -18.40 24.81 19.48
CA GLY A 43 -17.63 23.81 20.20
C GLY A 43 -16.86 22.85 19.31
N LEU A 44 -16.02 22.02 19.92
CA LEU A 44 -15.02 21.17 19.28
C LEU A 44 -15.60 20.31 18.12
N TYR A 45 -16.63 19.53 18.38
CA TYR A 45 -17.17 18.55 17.40
C TYR A 45 -18.05 19.15 16.30
N LYS A 46 -18.66 20.31 16.56
CA LYS A 46 -19.53 20.98 15.59
C LYS A 46 -18.84 22.13 14.88
N GLY A 47 -17.74 22.62 15.45
CA GLY A 47 -17.00 23.78 14.99
C GLY A 47 -15.71 23.47 14.26
N SER A 48 -15.30 22.19 14.14
CA SER A 48 -14.09 21.77 13.45
C SER A 48 -14.36 21.47 11.99
N TYR A 49 -13.57 22.06 11.10
CA TYR A 49 -13.71 21.94 9.65
C TYR A 49 -12.38 21.58 9.00
N ILE A 50 -12.44 20.95 7.85
CA ILE A 50 -11.31 20.69 6.97
C ILE A 50 -11.62 21.18 5.57
N ARG A 51 -10.63 21.76 4.89
CA ARG A 51 -10.72 22.12 3.50
C ARG A 51 -10.40 20.91 2.62
N THR A 52 -11.27 20.63 1.65
CA THR A 52 -11.11 19.54 0.69
C THR A 52 -11.23 20.13 -0.72
N GLY A 53 -10.08 20.48 -1.32
CA GLY A 53 -10.07 21.19 -2.60
C GLY A 53 -10.72 22.58 -2.47
N GLU A 54 -11.81 22.84 -3.20
CA GLU A 54 -12.52 24.13 -3.21
C GLU A 54 -13.61 24.22 -2.14
N SER A 55 -13.94 23.12 -1.45
CA SER A 55 -15.02 23.08 -0.46
C SER A 55 -14.52 22.90 0.97
N GLU A 56 -15.33 23.32 1.92
CA GLU A 56 -15.13 23.07 3.34
C GLU A 56 -16.15 22.07 3.83
N ARG A 57 -15.69 21.09 4.60
CA ARG A 57 -16.59 20.16 5.28
C ARG A 57 -16.30 20.11 6.78
N ARG A 58 -17.34 19.86 7.55
CA ARG A 58 -17.18 19.58 8.97
C ARG A 58 -16.49 18.24 9.17
N LEU A 59 -15.56 18.20 10.12
CA LEU A 59 -14.95 16.95 10.56
C LEU A 59 -16.00 16.05 11.22
N THR A 60 -15.89 14.75 10.97
CA THR A 60 -16.64 13.74 11.73
C THR A 60 -16.12 13.65 13.16
N PRO A 61 -16.90 13.16 14.14
CA PRO A 61 -16.42 12.93 15.49
C PRO A 61 -15.14 12.11 15.55
N TYR A 62 -15.05 11.05 14.75
CA TYR A 62 -13.86 10.21 14.68
C TYR A 62 -12.61 10.98 14.20
N GLU A 63 -12.74 11.83 13.18
CA GLU A 63 -11.62 12.67 12.72
C GLU A 63 -11.18 13.67 13.79
N VAL A 64 -12.12 14.26 14.53
CA VAL A 64 -11.81 15.15 15.64
C VAL A 64 -11.05 14.39 16.74
N ASP A 65 -11.51 13.19 17.10
CA ASP A 65 -10.86 12.35 18.11
C ASP A 65 -9.43 11.99 17.70
N ARG A 66 -9.19 11.69 16.41
CA ARG A 66 -7.83 11.43 15.88
C ARG A 66 -6.91 12.65 16.07
N ILE A 67 -7.39 13.84 15.77
CA ILE A 67 -6.62 15.07 15.96
C ILE A 67 -6.34 15.33 17.45
N VAL A 68 -7.34 15.12 18.31
CA VAL A 68 -7.19 15.30 19.77
C VAL A 68 -6.21 14.29 20.35
N GLU A 69 -6.26 13.04 19.89
CA GLU A 69 -5.35 11.99 20.35
C GLU A 69 -3.88 12.31 20.05
N ASN A 70 -3.62 13.01 18.94
CA ASN A 70 -2.27 13.45 18.57
C ASN A 70 -1.67 14.50 19.53
N LYS A 71 -2.44 15.02 20.50
CA LYS A 71 -1.93 15.90 21.56
C LYS A 71 -1.08 15.17 22.61
N GLY A 72 -1.24 13.86 22.72
CA GLY A 72 -0.56 13.04 23.70
C GLY A 72 -0.18 11.67 23.16
N GLN A 73 0.32 10.81 24.03
CA GLN A 73 0.63 9.43 23.69
C GLN A 73 -0.57 8.54 24.02
N PRO A 74 -1.19 7.91 23.03
CA PRO A 74 -2.23 6.91 23.26
C PRO A 74 -1.71 5.71 24.05
N SER A 75 -2.60 5.04 24.76
CA SER A 75 -2.28 3.86 25.56
C SER A 75 -3.17 2.65 25.29
N TRP A 76 -3.88 2.65 24.15
CA TRP A 76 -4.82 1.59 23.79
C TRP A 76 -4.18 0.21 23.74
N ASP A 77 -2.93 0.12 23.31
CA ASP A 77 -2.15 -1.10 23.25
C ASP A 77 -1.80 -1.66 24.65
N ARG A 78 -1.89 -0.83 25.70
CA ARG A 78 -1.62 -1.20 27.11
C ARG A 78 -2.87 -1.55 27.90
N GLU A 79 -4.05 -1.38 27.32
CA GLU A 79 -5.29 -1.68 28.00
C GLU A 79 -5.43 -3.18 28.23
N PRO A 80 -5.84 -3.61 29.44
CA PRO A 80 -6.08 -5.02 29.72
C PRO A 80 -7.31 -5.51 28.98
N VAL A 81 -7.24 -6.69 28.39
CA VAL A 81 -8.38 -7.36 27.74
C VAL A 81 -9.13 -8.13 28.82
N THR A 82 -10.21 -7.56 29.32
CA THR A 82 -10.91 -8.04 30.54
C THR A 82 -11.45 -9.47 30.42
N GLU A 83 -11.88 -9.88 29.22
CA GLU A 83 -12.38 -11.22 28.93
C GLU A 83 -11.27 -12.24 28.71
N ALA A 84 -10.02 -11.80 28.47
CA ALA A 84 -8.89 -12.68 28.26
C ALA A 84 -8.24 -13.14 29.58
N SER A 85 -7.47 -14.20 29.47
CA SER A 85 -6.66 -14.79 30.54
C SER A 85 -5.25 -15.12 30.04
N LEU A 86 -4.34 -15.43 30.94
CA LEU A 86 -2.99 -15.91 30.57
C LEU A 86 -3.03 -17.13 29.65
N GLY A 87 -4.04 -17.98 29.80
CA GLY A 87 -4.23 -19.17 28.97
C GLY A 87 -4.67 -18.88 27.52
N ASP A 88 -4.96 -17.61 27.18
CA ASP A 88 -5.24 -17.19 25.81
C ASP A 88 -3.98 -16.71 25.07
N LEU A 89 -2.81 -16.73 25.74
CA LEU A 89 -1.51 -16.53 25.12
C LEU A 89 -0.92 -17.88 24.72
N ASP A 90 -0.32 -17.95 23.52
CA ASP A 90 0.41 -19.11 23.04
C ASP A 90 1.62 -19.41 23.96
N GLU A 91 1.66 -20.59 24.53
CA GLU A 91 2.69 -20.99 25.50
C GLU A 91 4.10 -20.95 24.89
N THR A 92 4.24 -21.31 23.61
CA THR A 92 5.51 -21.32 22.90
C THR A 92 6.03 -19.91 22.66
N LEU A 93 5.15 -19.01 22.19
CA LEU A 93 5.51 -17.61 21.95
C LEU A 93 5.83 -16.89 23.26
N LEU A 94 5.03 -17.10 24.29
CA LEU A 94 5.25 -16.54 25.62
C LEU A 94 6.57 -17.03 26.25
N SER A 95 6.87 -18.33 26.14
CA SER A 95 8.12 -18.91 26.66
C SER A 95 9.33 -18.32 25.95
N ARG A 96 9.32 -18.29 24.62
CA ARG A 96 10.41 -17.68 23.83
C ARG A 96 10.62 -16.20 24.20
N TYR A 97 9.54 -15.45 24.33
CA TYR A 97 9.62 -14.05 24.75
C TYR A 97 10.22 -13.91 26.15
N THR A 98 9.72 -14.68 27.14
CA THR A 98 10.20 -14.61 28.52
C THR A 98 11.66 -15.05 28.66
N GLU A 99 12.09 -16.11 27.97
CA GLU A 99 13.49 -16.57 27.94
C GLU A 99 14.41 -15.47 27.39
N LYS A 100 14.04 -14.84 26.27
CA LYS A 100 14.80 -13.72 25.69
C LYS A 100 14.89 -12.54 26.67
N GLN A 101 13.75 -12.16 27.30
CA GLN A 101 13.72 -11.07 28.27
C GLN A 101 14.53 -11.38 29.53
N GLN A 102 14.47 -12.61 30.02
CA GLN A 102 15.24 -13.05 31.17
C GLN A 102 16.74 -12.97 30.92
N ALA A 103 17.18 -13.43 29.75
CA ALA A 103 18.58 -13.34 29.34
C ALA A 103 19.09 -11.88 29.24
N ALA A 104 18.24 -10.95 28.81
CA ALA A 104 18.58 -9.54 28.63
C ALA A 104 18.40 -8.71 29.93
N ARG A 105 17.47 -9.10 30.81
CA ARG A 105 17.02 -8.31 31.97
C ARG A 105 16.83 -9.18 33.21
N GLU A 106 17.85 -9.86 33.67
CA GLU A 106 17.81 -10.80 34.81
C GLU A 106 17.13 -10.21 36.06
N LYS A 107 17.41 -8.94 36.39
CA LYS A 107 16.81 -8.25 37.55
C LYS A 107 15.28 -8.15 37.45
N THR A 108 14.70 -8.07 36.28
CA THR A 108 13.26 -8.01 36.09
C THR A 108 12.57 -9.30 36.56
N PHE A 109 13.28 -10.41 36.51
CA PHE A 109 12.82 -11.75 36.88
C PHE A 109 13.21 -12.18 38.31
N ALA A 110 13.86 -11.30 39.10
CA ALA A 110 14.32 -11.64 40.46
C ALA A 110 13.19 -12.14 41.38
N ASP A 111 11.95 -11.63 41.17
CA ASP A 111 10.77 -12.00 41.95
C ASP A 111 9.89 -13.07 41.23
N GLY A 112 10.46 -13.76 40.26
CA GLY A 112 9.81 -14.82 39.48
C GLY A 112 9.08 -14.33 38.21
N VAL A 113 8.72 -15.31 37.36
CA VAL A 113 8.08 -15.05 36.06
C VAL A 113 6.75 -14.29 36.20
N PRO A 114 5.82 -14.63 37.11
CA PRO A 114 4.56 -13.89 37.23
C PRO A 114 4.78 -12.39 37.47
N THR A 115 5.68 -12.02 38.35
CA THR A 115 6.01 -10.60 38.61
C THR A 115 6.67 -9.96 37.39
N ALA A 116 7.53 -10.71 36.68
CA ALA A 116 8.16 -10.21 35.46
C ALA A 116 7.14 -9.92 34.35
N LEU A 117 6.10 -10.74 34.17
CA LEU A 117 5.05 -10.48 33.20
C LEU A 117 4.32 -9.16 33.43
N HIS A 118 4.09 -8.78 34.70
CA HIS A 118 3.53 -7.47 35.05
C HIS A 118 4.52 -6.33 34.77
N ARG A 119 5.80 -6.49 35.15
CA ARG A 119 6.85 -5.48 34.90
C ARG A 119 7.07 -5.24 33.40
N LEU A 120 6.94 -6.28 32.59
CA LEU A 120 7.05 -6.23 31.13
C LEU A 120 5.75 -5.82 30.45
N GLN A 121 4.69 -5.57 31.21
CA GLN A 121 3.35 -5.22 30.74
C GLN A 121 2.74 -6.28 29.76
N VAL A 122 3.16 -7.51 29.87
CA VAL A 122 2.45 -8.64 29.24
C VAL A 122 1.08 -8.79 29.90
N LEU A 123 1.06 -8.69 31.23
CA LEU A 123 -0.15 -8.63 32.04
C LEU A 123 -0.32 -7.24 32.69
N ARG A 124 -1.56 -6.78 32.77
CA ARG A 124 -2.01 -5.65 33.56
C ARG A 124 -3.29 -6.06 34.25
N GLU A 125 -3.37 -5.83 35.58
CA GLU A 125 -4.53 -6.28 36.38
C GLU A 125 -4.83 -7.78 36.21
N ASP A 126 -3.77 -8.61 36.16
CA ASP A 126 -3.81 -10.06 35.91
C ASP A 126 -4.47 -10.45 34.57
N LYS A 127 -4.58 -9.53 33.62
CA LYS A 127 -5.13 -9.74 32.29
C LYS A 127 -4.07 -9.43 31.20
N PRO A 128 -4.05 -10.19 30.11
CA PRO A 128 -3.22 -9.83 28.96
C PRO A 128 -3.54 -8.41 28.48
N THR A 129 -2.50 -7.63 28.17
CA THR A 129 -2.67 -6.36 27.49
C THR A 129 -3.04 -6.59 26.01
N LEU A 130 -3.67 -5.62 25.38
CA LEU A 130 -3.98 -5.73 23.94
C LEU A 130 -2.72 -6.01 23.12
N ALA A 131 -1.59 -5.36 23.45
CA ALA A 131 -0.31 -5.61 22.77
C ALA A 131 0.16 -7.04 22.93
N SER A 132 0.11 -7.62 24.17
CA SER A 132 0.54 -9.02 24.38
C SER A 132 -0.37 -10.00 23.66
N LEU A 133 -1.69 -9.75 23.69
CA LEU A 133 -2.65 -10.60 22.97
C LEU A 133 -2.42 -10.56 21.46
N LEU A 134 -2.16 -9.38 20.87
CA LEU A 134 -1.92 -9.23 19.44
C LEU A 134 -0.58 -9.81 18.97
N THR A 135 0.40 -9.95 19.89
CA THR A 135 1.73 -10.47 19.53
C THR A 135 1.94 -11.92 19.88
N MET A 136 1.32 -12.38 20.97
CA MET A 136 1.54 -13.71 21.54
C MET A 136 0.22 -14.47 21.80
N GLY A 137 -0.94 -13.90 21.45
CA GLY A 137 -2.23 -14.59 21.65
C GLY A 137 -2.42 -15.76 20.70
N ASP A 138 -3.03 -16.83 21.16
CA ASP A 138 -3.40 -17.98 20.33
C ASP A 138 -4.42 -17.59 19.27
N TYR A 139 -5.49 -16.90 19.67
CA TYR A 139 -6.51 -16.40 18.74
C TYR A 139 -7.07 -15.04 19.18
N PRO A 140 -6.36 -13.92 18.96
CA PRO A 140 -6.78 -12.57 19.37
C PRO A 140 -8.16 -12.17 18.85
N GLN A 141 -8.57 -12.70 17.70
CA GLN A 141 -9.84 -12.39 17.04
C GLN A 141 -11.05 -13.00 17.74
N GLN A 142 -10.84 -13.84 18.75
CA GLN A 142 -11.89 -14.27 19.68
C GLN A 142 -12.48 -13.06 20.41
N PHE A 143 -11.64 -12.13 20.85
CA PHE A 143 -12.03 -10.93 21.57
C PHE A 143 -12.29 -9.74 20.65
N TYR A 144 -11.49 -9.63 19.59
CA TYR A 144 -11.54 -8.54 18.62
C TYR A 144 -11.69 -9.08 17.19
N PRO A 145 -12.88 -9.48 16.79
CA PRO A 145 -13.08 -10.18 15.50
C PRO A 145 -12.58 -9.43 14.28
N ARG A 146 -12.47 -8.10 14.33
CA ARG A 146 -12.02 -7.29 13.19
C ARG A 146 -10.55 -6.87 13.26
N LEU A 147 -9.82 -7.19 14.33
CA LEU A 147 -8.37 -7.01 14.39
C LEU A 147 -7.66 -8.13 13.59
N ALA A 148 -7.94 -8.16 12.31
CA ALA A 148 -7.49 -9.13 11.33
C ALA A 148 -6.94 -8.42 10.11
N VAL A 149 -6.31 -9.14 9.20
CA VAL A 149 -5.96 -8.66 7.85
C VAL A 149 -6.94 -9.27 6.85
N THR A 150 -7.42 -8.47 5.91
CA THR A 150 -8.21 -8.96 4.77
C THR A 150 -7.40 -8.85 3.50
N PHE A 151 -7.40 -9.92 2.71
CA PHE A 151 -6.79 -9.96 1.39
C PHE A 151 -7.89 -10.03 0.33
N ALA A 152 -7.74 -9.27 -0.75
CA ALA A 152 -8.63 -9.31 -1.90
C ALA A 152 -7.84 -9.10 -3.21
N LEU A 153 -8.06 -9.99 -4.19
CA LEU A 153 -7.54 -9.89 -5.55
C LEU A 153 -8.67 -9.48 -6.50
N TYR A 154 -8.53 -8.31 -7.11
CA TYR A 154 -9.52 -7.74 -8.02
C TYR A 154 -9.15 -8.00 -9.49
N PRO A 155 -10.14 -8.27 -10.38
CA PRO A 155 -9.91 -8.50 -11.80
C PRO A 155 -9.56 -7.25 -12.60
N GLY A 156 -9.72 -6.06 -12.04
CA GLY A 156 -9.51 -4.78 -12.70
C GLY A 156 -8.70 -3.80 -11.88
N THR A 157 -8.86 -2.51 -12.15
CA THR A 157 -8.17 -1.41 -11.46
C THR A 157 -8.96 -0.79 -10.31
N GLY A 158 -10.25 -1.15 -10.18
CA GLY A 158 -11.17 -0.69 -9.15
C GLY A 158 -11.88 -1.80 -8.41
N LYS A 159 -12.30 -1.52 -7.17
CA LYS A 159 -13.08 -2.48 -6.34
C LYS A 159 -14.46 -2.84 -6.94
N GLY A 160 -14.95 -2.03 -7.88
CA GLY A 160 -16.21 -2.25 -8.58
C GLY A 160 -16.10 -3.02 -9.89
N ASP A 161 -14.87 -3.27 -10.36
CA ASP A 161 -14.64 -3.91 -11.64
C ASP A 161 -15.05 -5.39 -11.58
N VAL A 162 -15.69 -5.84 -12.66
CA VAL A 162 -16.14 -7.23 -12.83
C VAL A 162 -15.58 -7.76 -14.14
N ALA A 163 -14.92 -8.92 -14.11
CA ALA A 163 -14.46 -9.63 -15.30
C ALA A 163 -15.06 -11.03 -15.34
N GLU A 164 -15.70 -11.40 -16.45
CA GLU A 164 -16.34 -12.70 -16.65
C GLU A 164 -17.34 -13.09 -15.52
N GLY A 165 -17.99 -12.08 -14.91
CA GLY A 165 -18.91 -12.30 -13.79
C GLY A 165 -18.25 -12.36 -12.40
N PHE A 166 -16.92 -12.36 -12.33
CA PHE A 166 -16.18 -12.39 -11.06
C PHE A 166 -15.85 -10.99 -10.57
N ARG A 167 -16.22 -10.69 -9.34
CA ARG A 167 -15.87 -9.45 -8.64
C ARG A 167 -14.55 -9.57 -7.88
N LEU A 168 -14.23 -10.76 -7.40
CA LEU A 168 -12.97 -11.11 -6.75
C LEU A 168 -12.44 -12.41 -7.37
N LEU A 169 -11.14 -12.45 -7.65
CA LEU A 169 -10.45 -13.63 -8.14
C LEU A 169 -9.91 -14.52 -7.01
N ASP A 170 -9.52 -13.90 -5.89
CA ASP A 170 -9.15 -14.57 -4.65
C ASP A 170 -9.46 -13.64 -3.47
N SER A 171 -9.76 -14.21 -2.31
CA SER A 171 -9.97 -13.44 -1.09
C SER A 171 -9.73 -14.29 0.14
N ALA A 172 -9.19 -13.68 1.19
CA ALA A 172 -8.94 -14.34 2.46
C ALA A 172 -9.13 -13.39 3.64
N ARG A 173 -9.46 -13.95 4.77
CA ARG A 173 -9.36 -13.30 6.07
C ARG A 173 -8.25 -13.98 6.86
N ILE A 174 -7.25 -13.22 7.22
CA ILE A 174 -6.05 -13.68 7.92
C ILE A 174 -6.22 -13.32 9.40
N THR A 175 -6.10 -14.30 10.27
CA THR A 175 -6.26 -14.20 11.72
C THR A 175 -5.03 -14.77 12.42
N GLY A 176 -4.96 -14.71 13.73
CA GLY A 176 -3.82 -15.09 14.55
C GLY A 176 -3.10 -13.86 15.13
N PRO A 177 -1.99 -14.05 15.81
CA PRO A 177 -1.12 -12.96 16.25
C PRO A 177 -0.44 -12.25 15.07
N ILE A 178 0.06 -11.04 15.31
CA ILE A 178 0.65 -10.21 14.24
C ILE A 178 1.76 -10.92 13.46
N PRO A 179 2.72 -11.63 14.07
CA PRO A 179 3.75 -12.32 13.30
C PRO A 179 3.18 -13.28 12.26
N GLU A 180 2.19 -14.10 12.64
CA GLU A 180 1.52 -15.04 11.74
C GLU A 180 0.70 -14.32 10.66
N MET A 181 -0.01 -13.25 11.02
CA MET A 181 -0.76 -12.46 10.05
C MET A 181 0.15 -11.83 8.99
N VAL A 182 1.38 -11.44 9.36
CA VAL A 182 2.37 -10.90 8.42
C VAL A 182 2.88 -12.00 7.49
N GLU A 183 3.30 -13.15 8.04
CA GLU A 183 3.78 -14.29 7.23
C GLU A 183 2.73 -14.74 6.21
N GLU A 184 1.50 -14.94 6.65
CA GLU A 184 0.40 -15.37 5.78
C GLU A 184 0.00 -14.30 4.76
N GLY A 185 0.01 -13.02 5.15
CA GLY A 185 -0.27 -11.91 4.22
C GLY A 185 0.76 -11.82 3.09
N VAL A 186 2.04 -11.94 3.40
CA VAL A 186 3.12 -12.01 2.40
C VAL A 186 2.92 -13.23 1.50
N ARG A 187 2.68 -14.41 2.07
CA ARG A 187 2.46 -15.66 1.32
C ARG A 187 1.28 -15.55 0.34
N LEU A 188 0.16 -14.93 0.73
CA LEU A 188 -0.99 -14.73 -0.14
C LEU A 188 -0.68 -13.78 -1.31
N VAL A 189 0.09 -12.72 -1.07
CA VAL A 189 0.52 -11.84 -2.16
C VAL A 189 1.47 -12.59 -3.09
N GLU A 190 2.45 -13.35 -2.56
CA GLU A 190 3.38 -14.16 -3.36
C GLU A 190 2.65 -15.20 -4.22
N LYS A 191 1.66 -15.89 -3.66
CA LYS A 191 0.81 -16.86 -4.38
C LYS A 191 0.11 -16.24 -5.60
N ASN A 192 -0.31 -14.98 -5.49
CA ASN A 192 -1.15 -14.29 -6.46
C ASN A 192 -0.39 -13.32 -7.37
N MET A 193 0.89 -13.04 -7.11
CA MET A 193 1.70 -12.20 -7.98
C MET A 193 2.33 -12.98 -9.12
N ARG A 194 2.68 -12.28 -10.20
CA ARG A 194 3.44 -12.83 -11.32
C ARG A 194 4.93 -12.67 -11.08
N THR A 195 5.71 -13.55 -11.69
CA THR A 195 7.16 -13.46 -11.74
C THR A 195 7.58 -13.16 -13.17
N ALA A 196 8.29 -12.06 -13.37
CA ALA A 196 8.87 -11.71 -14.65
C ALA A 196 10.30 -12.26 -14.76
N GLY A 197 10.69 -12.77 -15.92
CA GLY A 197 12.08 -13.13 -16.21
C GLY A 197 12.85 -11.92 -16.73
N LEU A 198 13.79 -11.40 -15.94
CA LEU A 198 14.75 -10.39 -16.39
C LEU A 198 15.98 -11.09 -16.98
N ILE A 199 16.41 -10.69 -18.19
CA ILE A 199 17.65 -11.18 -18.79
C ILE A 199 18.77 -10.20 -18.43
N GLU A 200 19.71 -10.65 -17.60
CA GLU A 200 20.89 -9.89 -17.20
C GLU A 200 22.15 -10.61 -17.76
N GLY A 201 22.67 -10.10 -18.86
CA GLY A 201 23.73 -10.76 -19.62
C GLY A 201 23.25 -12.08 -20.23
N VAL A 202 23.85 -13.21 -19.84
CA VAL A 202 23.50 -14.57 -20.29
C VAL A 202 22.56 -15.32 -19.31
N PHE A 203 22.20 -14.69 -18.19
CA PHE A 203 21.39 -15.31 -17.14
C PHE A 203 19.99 -14.72 -17.09
N ARG A 204 19.00 -15.60 -16.84
CA ARG A 204 17.63 -15.19 -16.49
C ARG A 204 17.54 -15.08 -14.96
N LYS A 205 17.10 -13.91 -14.47
CA LYS A 205 16.74 -13.67 -13.09
C LYS A 205 15.24 -13.54 -12.98
N ASP A 206 14.63 -14.37 -12.18
CA ASP A 206 13.20 -14.25 -11.89
C ASP A 206 12.98 -13.13 -10.87
N VAL A 207 12.17 -12.14 -11.25
CA VAL A 207 11.89 -10.96 -10.44
C VAL A 207 10.39 -10.89 -10.18
N PRO A 208 9.94 -11.01 -8.92
CA PRO A 208 8.52 -10.95 -8.57
C PRO A 208 7.93 -9.57 -8.87
N ASP A 209 6.60 -9.50 -9.09
CA ASP A 209 5.87 -8.24 -9.32
C ASP A 209 6.06 -7.26 -8.16
N TYR A 210 6.15 -7.79 -6.92
CA TYR A 210 6.38 -7.01 -5.69
C TYR A 210 7.47 -7.68 -4.85
N PRO A 211 8.48 -6.93 -4.34
CA PRO A 211 9.51 -7.50 -3.47
C PRO A 211 8.90 -7.97 -2.14
N PRO A 212 9.08 -9.25 -1.74
CA PRO A 212 8.50 -9.77 -0.49
C PRO A 212 8.91 -8.99 0.75
N VAL A 213 10.15 -8.50 0.78
CA VAL A 213 10.65 -7.68 1.89
C VAL A 213 9.90 -6.35 2.01
N ALA A 214 9.53 -5.72 0.90
CA ALA A 214 8.75 -4.47 0.91
C ALA A 214 7.30 -4.70 1.36
N ILE A 215 6.69 -5.82 0.94
CA ILE A 215 5.34 -6.22 1.38
C ILE A 215 5.33 -6.48 2.88
N ARG A 216 6.31 -7.27 3.38
CA ARG A 216 6.46 -7.57 4.80
C ARG A 216 6.56 -6.29 5.61
N GLU A 217 7.44 -5.38 5.21
CA GLU A 217 7.66 -4.11 5.90
C GLU A 217 6.40 -3.24 5.93
N ALA A 218 5.70 -3.14 4.79
CA ALA A 218 4.45 -2.39 4.71
C ALA A 218 3.36 -3.00 5.61
N LEU A 219 3.29 -4.33 5.70
CA LEU A 219 2.28 -5.01 6.50
C LEU A 219 2.59 -4.92 8.00
N VAL A 220 3.87 -5.06 8.39
CA VAL A 220 4.33 -4.82 9.77
C VAL A 220 3.98 -3.41 10.19
N ASN A 221 4.32 -2.41 9.37
CA ASN A 221 4.02 -1.01 9.66
C ASN A 221 2.51 -0.76 9.77
N ALA A 222 1.72 -1.36 8.87
CA ALA A 222 0.26 -1.23 8.88
C ALA A 222 -0.36 -1.80 10.17
N LEU A 223 0.16 -2.90 10.70
CA LEU A 223 -0.31 -3.52 11.93
C LEU A 223 0.25 -2.83 13.18
N MET A 224 1.53 -2.43 13.17
CA MET A 224 2.19 -1.78 14.30
C MET A 224 1.65 -0.37 14.56
N HIS A 225 1.38 0.41 13.50
CA HIS A 225 1.01 1.83 13.60
C HIS A 225 -0.49 2.11 13.42
N ARG A 226 -1.32 1.07 13.22
CA ARG A 226 -2.77 1.29 13.10
C ARG A 226 -3.36 1.94 14.36
N ASP A 227 -4.53 2.52 14.18
CA ASP A 227 -5.36 2.97 15.28
C ASP A 227 -6.02 1.78 15.99
N TYR A 228 -5.77 1.64 17.30
CA TYR A 228 -6.38 0.64 18.18
C TYR A 228 -7.42 1.23 19.12
N SER A 229 -7.83 2.48 18.93
CA SER A 229 -8.92 3.07 19.69
C SER A 229 -10.25 2.34 19.47
N PRO A 230 -11.21 2.43 20.39
CA PRO A 230 -12.52 1.81 20.27
C PRO A 230 -13.23 2.11 18.95
N SER A 231 -13.04 3.31 18.41
CA SER A 231 -13.64 3.74 17.13
C SER A 231 -13.07 3.01 15.90
N ALA A 232 -11.88 2.41 16.00
CA ALA A 232 -11.18 1.74 14.90
C ALA A 232 -11.15 0.21 15.03
N LEU A 233 -11.60 -0.36 16.16
CA LEU A 233 -11.59 -1.81 16.38
C LEU A 233 -12.41 -2.59 15.34
N GLY A 234 -13.40 -1.95 14.72
CA GLY A 234 -14.25 -2.55 13.68
C GLY A 234 -13.64 -2.58 12.28
N THR A 235 -12.44 -1.98 12.06
CA THR A 235 -11.84 -1.84 10.72
C THR A 235 -10.58 -2.69 10.61
N PRO A 236 -10.50 -3.69 9.70
CA PRO A 236 -9.30 -4.52 9.51
C PRO A 236 -8.21 -3.75 8.74
N VAL A 237 -6.99 -4.27 8.81
CA VAL A 237 -5.95 -3.96 7.82
C VAL A 237 -6.32 -4.64 6.50
N GLN A 238 -6.14 -3.97 5.37
CA GLN A 238 -6.54 -4.46 4.05
C GLN A 238 -5.33 -4.60 3.14
N ILE A 239 -5.27 -5.72 2.45
CA ILE A 239 -4.37 -5.97 1.33
C ILE A 239 -5.26 -6.08 0.09
N ASP A 240 -5.24 -5.06 -0.75
CA ASP A 240 -6.02 -4.99 -1.99
C ASP A 240 -5.06 -5.11 -3.19
N MET A 241 -5.15 -6.20 -3.93
CA MET A 241 -4.32 -6.48 -5.09
C MET A 241 -5.14 -6.26 -6.37
N TYR A 242 -4.66 -5.38 -7.24
CA TYR A 242 -5.26 -5.03 -8.52
C TYR A 242 -4.39 -5.50 -9.67
N VAL A 243 -4.88 -5.36 -10.90
CA VAL A 243 -4.10 -5.74 -12.09
C VAL A 243 -2.83 -4.90 -12.26
N ASP A 244 -2.81 -3.66 -11.75
CA ASP A 244 -1.76 -2.66 -11.93
C ASP A 244 -0.99 -2.29 -10.65
N ARG A 245 -1.52 -2.62 -9.47
CA ARG A 245 -0.94 -2.23 -8.18
C ARG A 245 -1.35 -3.14 -7.03
N LEU A 246 -0.60 -3.03 -5.94
CA LEU A 246 -0.90 -3.58 -4.62
C LEU A 246 -1.07 -2.43 -3.62
N GLN A 247 -2.12 -2.44 -2.82
CA GLN A 247 -2.37 -1.47 -1.77
C GLN A 247 -2.45 -2.16 -0.41
N ILE A 248 -1.77 -1.60 0.59
CA ILE A 248 -1.89 -2.02 1.99
C ILE A 248 -2.39 -0.81 2.78
N SER A 249 -3.55 -0.96 3.40
CA SER A 249 -4.23 0.13 4.10
C SER A 249 -4.55 -0.24 5.55
N ASN A 250 -4.35 0.69 6.46
CA ASN A 250 -4.73 0.55 7.87
C ASN A 250 -5.54 1.75 8.37
N PRO A 251 -6.42 1.57 9.36
CA PRO A 251 -7.07 2.67 10.06
C PRO A 251 -6.07 3.47 10.87
N GLY A 252 -6.28 4.78 10.95
CA GLY A 252 -5.39 5.76 11.56
C GLY A 252 -4.39 6.33 10.56
N GLY A 253 -4.29 7.67 10.52
CA GLY A 253 -3.28 8.39 9.76
C GLY A 253 -1.91 8.39 10.45
N LEU A 254 -0.96 9.15 9.91
CA LEU A 254 0.34 9.40 10.53
C LEU A 254 0.16 10.00 11.93
N PHE A 255 1.12 9.72 12.83
CA PHE A 255 1.02 10.06 14.24
C PHE A 255 2.22 10.90 14.70
N GLY A 256 1.97 11.79 15.67
CA GLY A 256 2.98 12.62 16.32
C GLY A 256 3.65 13.61 15.36
N GLY A 257 4.98 13.62 15.36
CA GLY A 257 5.77 14.50 14.51
C GLY A 257 6.00 13.97 13.07
N VAL A 258 5.43 12.81 12.72
CA VAL A 258 5.58 12.25 11.37
C VAL A 258 4.53 12.87 10.45
N THR A 259 4.97 13.45 9.36
CA THR A 259 4.15 14.07 8.32
C THR A 259 4.42 13.43 6.96
N ALA A 260 3.60 13.72 5.95
CA ALA A 260 3.84 13.23 4.60
C ALA A 260 5.19 13.71 4.04
N ASP A 261 5.62 14.92 4.40
CA ASP A 261 6.84 15.55 3.89
C ASP A 261 8.12 14.99 4.54
N ASN A 262 8.05 14.55 5.81
CA ASN A 262 9.21 14.03 6.52
C ASN A 262 9.22 12.49 6.63
N LEU A 263 8.22 11.81 6.06
CA LEU A 263 8.08 10.36 6.13
C LEU A 263 9.29 9.64 5.49
N GLY A 264 9.96 8.84 6.31
CA GLY A 264 11.16 8.09 5.91
C GLY A 264 12.45 8.90 5.94
N GLN A 265 12.45 10.10 6.50
CA GLN A 265 13.69 10.83 6.80
C GLN A 265 14.41 10.20 8.01
N PRO A 266 15.75 10.20 8.03
CA PRO A 266 16.52 9.67 9.16
C PRO A 266 16.15 10.35 10.47
N GLY A 267 15.94 9.56 11.52
CA GLY A 267 15.58 10.06 12.86
C GLY A 267 14.12 10.44 13.04
N VAL A 268 13.29 10.35 12.00
CA VAL A 268 11.84 10.59 12.09
C VAL A 268 11.14 9.26 12.29
N SER A 269 10.82 8.95 13.53
CA SER A 269 10.03 7.76 13.90
C SER A 269 9.24 8.07 15.17
N THR A 270 7.95 7.78 15.13
CA THR A 270 7.07 7.89 16.31
C THR A 270 6.08 6.74 16.26
N SER A 271 5.97 6.00 17.35
CA SER A 271 4.97 4.94 17.48
C SER A 271 3.77 5.40 18.27
N ARG A 272 2.57 5.25 17.69
CA ARG A 272 1.30 5.39 18.39
C ARG A 272 1.15 4.32 19.47
N ASN A 273 1.58 3.10 19.18
CA ASN A 273 1.42 1.91 19.99
C ASN A 273 2.79 1.46 20.52
N GLN A 274 3.28 2.12 21.56
CA GLN A 274 4.66 1.94 22.06
C GLN A 274 4.92 0.54 22.61
N LEU A 275 3.97 -0.03 23.38
CA LEU A 275 4.13 -1.36 23.95
C LEU A 275 4.12 -2.43 22.87
N LEU A 276 3.17 -2.31 21.93
CA LEU A 276 3.08 -3.19 20.76
C LEU A 276 4.37 -3.16 19.94
N SER A 277 4.90 -1.96 19.67
CA SER A 277 6.17 -1.83 18.93
C SER A 277 7.31 -2.54 19.66
N THR A 278 7.42 -2.36 20.99
CA THR A 278 8.43 -3.02 21.80
C THR A 278 8.32 -4.55 21.74
N PHE A 279 7.10 -5.09 21.79
CA PHE A 279 6.92 -6.53 21.66
C PHE A 279 7.32 -7.03 20.27
N LEU A 280 6.93 -6.36 19.20
CA LEU A 280 7.28 -6.75 17.83
C LEU A 280 8.79 -6.69 17.55
N GLU A 281 9.54 -5.80 18.21
CA GLU A 281 11.02 -5.77 18.18
C GLU A 281 11.63 -7.00 18.86
N ASP A 282 10.96 -7.51 19.89
CA ASP A 282 11.44 -8.66 20.66
C ASP A 282 10.97 -10.00 20.09
N MET A 283 9.87 -10.01 19.31
CA MET A 283 9.33 -11.22 18.69
C MET A 283 10.12 -11.64 17.45
N GLN A 284 10.07 -12.94 17.17
CA GLN A 284 10.68 -13.53 15.98
C GLN A 284 9.63 -14.26 15.15
N TYR A 285 9.83 -14.27 13.84
CA TYR A 285 9.05 -15.12 12.93
C TYR A 285 9.32 -16.61 13.19
N SER A 286 8.44 -17.47 12.69
CA SER A 286 8.59 -18.92 12.75
C SER A 286 9.88 -19.41 12.07
N GLY A 287 10.27 -18.77 10.96
CA GLY A 287 11.50 -19.02 10.22
C GLY A 287 12.75 -18.29 10.74
N GLY A 288 12.65 -17.57 11.86
CA GLY A 288 13.72 -16.72 12.42
C GLY A 288 13.69 -15.28 11.86
N GLY A 289 14.50 -14.41 12.48
CA GLY A 289 14.49 -12.97 12.22
C GLY A 289 13.45 -12.22 13.05
N THR A 290 13.72 -10.96 13.36
CA THR A 290 12.81 -10.10 14.14
C THR A 290 11.63 -9.62 13.31
N VAL A 291 10.47 -9.48 13.95
CA VAL A 291 9.24 -9.02 13.27
C VAL A 291 9.36 -7.56 12.87
N ALA A 292 9.86 -6.71 13.76
CA ALA A 292 10.11 -5.30 13.51
C ALA A 292 11.50 -4.87 13.98
N GLU A 293 12.14 -3.95 13.24
CA GLU A 293 13.42 -3.36 13.67
C GLU A 293 13.24 -2.02 14.39
N ASN A 294 12.13 -1.33 14.16
CA ASN A 294 11.72 -0.04 14.75
C ASN A 294 12.82 1.04 14.79
N ARG A 295 13.67 1.07 13.76
CA ARG A 295 14.77 2.04 13.61
C ARG A 295 14.41 3.21 12.69
N GLY A 296 13.13 3.33 12.30
CA GLY A 296 12.69 4.30 11.29
C GLY A 296 13.18 3.99 9.87
N THR A 297 13.68 2.78 9.63
CA THR A 297 14.25 2.36 8.33
C THR A 297 13.24 1.76 7.38
N GLY A 298 12.03 1.42 7.83
CA GLY A 298 11.04 0.67 7.05
C GLY A 298 10.69 1.32 5.71
N ILE A 299 10.51 2.64 5.68
CA ILE A 299 10.27 3.38 4.43
C ILE A 299 11.48 3.30 3.48
N ALA A 300 12.69 3.40 4.02
CA ALA A 300 13.92 3.29 3.22
C ALA A 300 14.08 1.87 2.67
N VAL A 301 13.77 0.83 3.45
CA VAL A 301 13.77 -0.57 3.02
C VAL A 301 12.78 -0.79 1.87
N MET A 302 11.54 -0.29 2.00
CA MET A 302 10.55 -0.39 0.93
C MET A 302 11.02 0.30 -0.37
N ARG A 303 11.59 1.52 -0.25
CA ARG A 303 12.12 2.27 -1.42
C ARG A 303 13.30 1.55 -2.07
N SER A 304 14.26 1.05 -1.28
CA SER A 304 15.40 0.30 -1.81
C SER A 304 14.94 -0.98 -2.51
N ALA A 305 14.12 -1.78 -1.86
CA ALA A 305 13.64 -3.05 -2.42
C ALA A 305 12.85 -2.86 -3.73
N THR A 306 12.04 -1.80 -3.84
CA THR A 306 11.33 -1.47 -5.10
C THR A 306 12.30 -0.99 -6.18
N ALA A 307 13.31 -0.19 -5.84
CA ALA A 307 14.34 0.26 -6.78
C ALA A 307 15.16 -0.93 -7.32
N ASP A 308 15.60 -1.84 -6.44
CA ASP A 308 16.34 -3.06 -6.81
C ASP A 308 15.52 -4.00 -7.71
N ALA A 309 14.20 -3.96 -7.56
CA ALA A 309 13.25 -4.68 -8.40
C ALA A 309 12.85 -3.92 -9.67
N LEU A 310 13.45 -2.78 -9.98
CA LEU A 310 13.12 -1.91 -11.12
C LEU A 310 11.64 -1.49 -11.16
N MET A 311 11.06 -1.26 -9.98
CA MET A 311 9.69 -0.80 -9.79
C MET A 311 9.65 0.71 -9.54
N PRO A 312 8.50 1.38 -9.79
CA PRO A 312 8.27 2.71 -9.26
C PRO A 312 8.40 2.74 -7.73
N PRO A 313 8.85 3.86 -7.14
CA PRO A 313 8.88 3.99 -5.69
C PRO A 313 7.47 3.83 -5.10
N PRO A 314 7.36 3.32 -3.86
CA PRO A 314 6.06 3.21 -3.20
C PRO A 314 5.45 4.60 -2.97
N GLU A 315 4.15 4.71 -3.20
CA GLU A 315 3.38 5.92 -2.91
C GLU A 315 2.70 5.79 -1.55
N PHE A 316 2.65 6.91 -0.82
CA PHE A 316 2.05 6.97 0.51
C PHE A 316 0.90 7.96 0.51
N SER A 317 -0.28 7.51 0.88
CA SER A 317 -1.47 8.34 1.06
C SER A 317 -1.86 8.40 2.52
N ASN A 318 -1.97 9.61 3.05
CA ASN A 318 -2.32 9.86 4.44
C ASN A 318 -3.59 10.71 4.54
N THR A 319 -4.55 10.20 5.29
CA THR A 319 -5.74 10.95 5.71
C THR A 319 -5.82 10.93 7.24
N LEU A 320 -6.77 11.64 7.83
CA LEU A 320 -6.98 11.61 9.28
C LEU A 320 -7.36 10.22 9.80
N THR A 321 -7.98 9.41 8.95
CA THR A 321 -8.59 8.14 9.36
C THR A 321 -7.89 6.90 8.79
N HIS A 322 -7.08 7.05 7.75
CA HIS A 322 -6.41 5.94 7.07
C HIS A 322 -5.04 6.32 6.55
N PHE A 323 -4.15 5.36 6.57
CA PHE A 323 -2.87 5.40 5.87
C PHE A 323 -2.81 4.25 4.86
N THR A 324 -2.31 4.54 3.66
CA THR A 324 -2.22 3.56 2.56
C THR A 324 -0.85 3.61 1.90
N VAL A 325 -0.24 2.47 1.74
CA VAL A 325 0.95 2.26 0.91
C VAL A 325 0.52 1.62 -0.41
N THR A 326 0.95 2.19 -1.53
CA THR A 326 0.68 1.68 -2.87
C THR A 326 1.97 1.32 -3.58
N PHE A 327 2.08 0.07 -4.01
CA PHE A 327 3.13 -0.44 -4.88
C PHE A 327 2.58 -0.59 -6.28
N HIS A 328 3.08 0.20 -7.23
CA HIS A 328 2.73 0.05 -8.65
C HIS A 328 3.56 -1.04 -9.30
N LYS A 329 2.95 -1.82 -10.18
CA LYS A 329 3.69 -2.80 -10.99
C LYS A 329 4.72 -2.09 -11.87
N ARG A 330 5.78 -2.80 -12.20
CA ARG A 330 6.73 -2.35 -13.22
C ARG A 330 5.95 -1.98 -14.49
N LYS A 331 6.22 -0.81 -15.02
CA LYS A 331 5.92 -0.53 -16.42
C LYS A 331 6.95 -1.32 -17.23
N VAL A 332 6.68 -2.58 -17.47
CA VAL A 332 7.32 -3.26 -18.61
C VAL A 332 6.94 -2.37 -19.78
N ALA A 333 7.90 -1.72 -20.43
CA ALA A 333 7.67 -1.12 -21.72
C ALA A 333 6.91 -2.20 -22.49
N ALA A 334 5.69 -1.89 -22.91
CA ALA A 334 4.97 -2.80 -23.80
C ALA A 334 6.04 -3.11 -24.85
N THR A 335 6.50 -4.35 -24.92
CA THR A 335 7.29 -4.80 -26.06
C THR A 335 6.41 -4.31 -27.18
N GLU A 336 6.91 -3.33 -27.96
CA GLU A 336 6.24 -3.00 -29.19
C GLU A 336 6.00 -4.38 -29.76
N THR A 337 4.74 -4.81 -29.79
CA THR A 337 4.37 -5.99 -30.52
C THR A 337 4.75 -5.55 -31.91
N HIS A 338 5.98 -5.93 -32.32
CA HIS A 338 6.41 -5.70 -33.68
C HIS A 338 5.35 -6.39 -34.49
N GLU A 339 4.46 -5.55 -35.05
CA GLU A 339 3.46 -6.05 -35.99
C GLU A 339 4.19 -7.05 -36.88
N THR A 340 3.71 -8.27 -36.89
CA THR A 340 4.33 -9.27 -37.75
C THR A 340 4.32 -8.74 -39.18
N ALA A 341 5.24 -9.18 -40.01
CA ALA A 341 5.27 -8.80 -41.43
C ALA A 341 3.89 -8.98 -42.11
N TYR A 342 3.14 -9.98 -41.68
CA TYR A 342 1.77 -10.24 -42.11
C TYR A 342 0.80 -9.12 -41.66
N GLU A 343 0.81 -8.74 -40.42
CA GLU A 343 -0.07 -7.68 -39.83
C GLU A 343 0.22 -6.31 -40.45
N GLN A 344 1.50 -5.96 -40.63
CA GLN A 344 1.90 -4.71 -41.27
C GLN A 344 1.40 -4.63 -42.72
N VAL A 345 1.59 -5.70 -43.50
CA VAL A 345 1.12 -5.77 -44.90
C VAL A 345 -0.41 -5.76 -44.95
N SER A 346 -1.08 -6.50 -44.05
CA SER A 346 -2.54 -6.54 -43.95
C SER A 346 -3.14 -5.18 -43.64
N ARG A 347 -2.56 -4.42 -42.72
CA ARG A 347 -2.97 -3.08 -42.35
C ARG A 347 -2.83 -2.11 -43.55
N LEU A 348 -1.68 -2.10 -44.21
CA LEU A 348 -1.45 -1.23 -45.36
C LEU A 348 -2.42 -1.47 -46.49
N LEU A 349 -2.80 -2.72 -46.74
CA LEU A 349 -3.81 -3.05 -47.77
C LEU A 349 -5.20 -2.48 -47.45
N GLN A 350 -5.44 -2.04 -46.21
CA GLN A 350 -6.69 -1.36 -45.82
C GLN A 350 -6.64 0.16 -46.04
N GLU A 351 -5.44 0.74 -46.12
CA GLU A 351 -5.25 2.18 -46.19
C GLU A 351 -5.39 2.74 -47.59
N ARG A 352 -5.13 1.96 -48.67
CA ARG A 352 -5.21 2.40 -50.05
C ARG A 352 -5.87 1.35 -50.95
N VAL A 353 -6.37 1.81 -52.09
CA VAL A 353 -7.06 0.98 -53.07
C VAL A 353 -6.20 -0.18 -53.60
N SER A 354 -4.89 0.01 -53.73
CA SER A 354 -3.96 -1.05 -54.14
C SER A 354 -2.51 -0.68 -53.84
N TRP A 355 -1.65 -1.69 -53.67
CA TRP A 355 -0.23 -1.55 -53.40
C TRP A 355 0.60 -2.48 -54.29
N SER A 356 1.76 -2.03 -54.76
CA SER A 356 2.77 -2.88 -55.34
C SER A 356 3.69 -3.49 -54.27
N THR A 357 4.39 -4.57 -54.56
CA THR A 357 5.38 -5.15 -53.62
C THR A 357 6.49 -4.19 -53.27
N THR A 358 6.88 -3.29 -54.19
CA THR A 358 7.91 -2.28 -53.93
C THR A 358 7.42 -1.21 -52.97
N GLU A 359 6.22 -0.69 -53.17
CA GLU A 359 5.61 0.28 -52.25
C GLU A 359 5.41 -0.30 -50.84
N LEU A 360 4.97 -1.55 -50.72
CA LEU A 360 4.84 -2.25 -49.45
C LEU A 360 6.20 -2.43 -48.73
N LYS A 361 7.25 -2.77 -49.50
CA LYS A 361 8.61 -2.88 -49.00
C LYS A 361 9.09 -1.53 -48.42
N GLU A 362 8.89 -0.43 -49.15
CA GLU A 362 9.28 0.92 -48.72
C GLU A 362 8.50 1.38 -47.52
N ALA A 363 7.19 1.14 -47.47
CA ALA A 363 6.32 1.55 -46.37
C ALA A 363 6.53 0.75 -45.09
N THR A 364 6.89 -0.54 -45.17
CA THR A 364 7.09 -1.42 -44.02
C THR A 364 8.54 -1.53 -43.58
N GLY A 365 9.52 -1.18 -44.42
CA GLY A 365 10.95 -1.46 -44.18
C GLY A 365 11.34 -2.93 -44.24
N LEU A 366 10.41 -3.83 -44.58
CA LEU A 366 10.60 -5.29 -44.62
C LEU A 366 11.42 -5.70 -45.85
N SER A 367 12.03 -6.88 -45.76
CA SER A 367 12.65 -7.51 -46.95
C SER A 367 11.60 -7.87 -47.99
N ARG A 368 11.96 -7.86 -49.27
CA ARG A 368 11.07 -8.27 -50.35
C ARG A 368 10.51 -9.68 -50.16
N THR A 369 11.30 -10.58 -49.60
CA THR A 369 10.90 -11.94 -49.29
C THR A 369 9.82 -12.01 -48.20
N ALA A 370 9.95 -11.18 -47.15
CA ALA A 370 8.97 -11.11 -46.07
C ALA A 370 7.62 -10.55 -46.57
N VAL A 371 7.66 -9.47 -47.36
CA VAL A 371 6.46 -8.87 -47.99
C VAL A 371 5.77 -9.89 -48.87
N GLN A 372 6.54 -10.59 -49.73
CA GLN A 372 5.98 -11.59 -50.66
C GLN A 372 5.38 -12.80 -49.92
N LYS A 373 5.99 -13.23 -48.82
CA LYS A 373 5.46 -14.33 -47.98
C LYS A 373 4.12 -13.94 -47.37
N SER A 374 4.04 -12.70 -46.85
CA SER A 374 2.81 -12.17 -46.24
C SER A 374 1.69 -11.99 -47.28
N LEU A 375 2.00 -11.45 -48.46
CA LEU A 375 1.05 -11.35 -49.57
C LEU A 375 0.53 -12.73 -50.02
N ASN A 376 1.43 -13.71 -50.15
CA ASN A 376 1.04 -15.07 -50.55
C ASN A 376 0.13 -15.75 -49.51
N GLN A 377 0.30 -15.40 -48.22
CA GLN A 377 -0.56 -15.87 -47.14
C GLN A 377 -1.94 -15.18 -47.21
N LEU A 378 -1.99 -13.87 -47.35
CA LEU A 378 -3.23 -13.10 -47.49
C LEU A 378 -4.05 -13.53 -48.74
N LEU A 379 -3.37 -13.83 -49.86
CA LEU A 379 -4.02 -14.36 -51.06
C LEU A 379 -4.61 -15.77 -50.84
N ARG A 380 -3.91 -16.66 -50.10
CA ARG A 380 -4.42 -18.00 -49.77
C ARG A 380 -5.62 -17.95 -48.81
N GLU A 381 -5.63 -17.01 -47.92
CA GLU A 381 -6.72 -16.80 -46.95
C GLU A 381 -7.90 -16.01 -47.56
N GLY A 382 -7.77 -15.56 -48.81
CA GLY A 382 -8.80 -14.76 -49.46
C GLY A 382 -8.95 -13.34 -48.91
N ALA A 383 -8.00 -12.87 -48.07
CA ALA A 383 -8.00 -11.53 -47.49
C ALA A 383 -7.44 -10.45 -48.42
N ALA A 384 -6.69 -10.87 -49.47
CA ALA A 384 -6.18 -9.99 -50.51
C ALA A 384 -6.46 -10.60 -51.88
N GLU A 385 -6.49 -9.76 -52.91
CA GLU A 385 -6.60 -10.17 -54.31
C GLU A 385 -5.60 -9.40 -55.20
N VAL A 386 -5.24 -10.02 -56.32
CA VAL A 386 -4.35 -9.43 -57.31
C VAL A 386 -5.16 -8.57 -58.31
N THR A 387 -4.59 -7.46 -58.77
CA THR A 387 -5.26 -6.57 -59.72
C THR A 387 -4.96 -6.86 -61.18
N GLU A 388 -3.90 -7.67 -61.44
CA GLU A 388 -3.41 -7.99 -62.78
C GLU A 388 -3.17 -9.51 -62.88
N PRO A 389 -3.11 -10.07 -64.08
CA PRO A 389 -2.78 -11.49 -64.30
C PRO A 389 -1.45 -11.86 -63.61
N LEU A 390 -1.36 -13.12 -63.19
CA LEU A 390 -0.16 -13.67 -62.56
C LEU A 390 1.10 -13.41 -63.38
N ARG A 391 2.18 -12.91 -62.73
CA ARG A 391 3.48 -12.53 -63.30
C ARG A 391 3.48 -11.23 -64.11
N SER A 392 2.46 -10.39 -64.01
CA SER A 392 2.48 -9.06 -64.62
C SER A 392 3.56 -8.19 -63.97
N PRO A 393 4.40 -7.45 -64.73
CA PRO A 393 5.34 -6.48 -64.17
C PRO A 393 4.64 -5.30 -63.48
N ARG A 394 3.35 -5.12 -63.70
CA ARG A 394 2.48 -4.08 -63.08
C ARG A 394 1.62 -4.66 -61.98
N GLN A 395 1.94 -5.81 -61.39
CA GLN A 395 1.18 -6.49 -60.35
C GLN A 395 0.99 -5.61 -59.15
N ARG A 396 -0.27 -5.43 -58.71
CA ARG A 396 -0.67 -4.76 -57.47
C ARG A 396 -1.59 -5.70 -56.68
N TYR A 397 -1.70 -5.42 -55.42
CA TYR A 397 -2.49 -6.19 -54.47
C TYR A 397 -3.47 -5.24 -53.77
N ARG A 398 -4.68 -5.70 -53.50
CA ARG A 398 -5.69 -4.97 -52.75
C ARG A 398 -6.40 -5.90 -51.78
N LYS A 399 -7.05 -5.31 -50.80
CA LYS A 399 -7.94 -6.05 -49.89
C LYS A 399 -9.13 -6.60 -50.70
N THR A 400 -9.51 -7.85 -50.45
CA THR A 400 -10.76 -8.42 -50.97
C THR A 400 -11.95 -7.66 -50.37
N ARG A 401 -12.96 -7.37 -51.19
CA ARG A 401 -14.17 -6.64 -50.79
C ARG A 401 -15.05 -7.45 -49.88
#